data_172e0f60de863eb5ea1b3b3b6050c755
#
_entry.id   172e0f60de863eb5ea1b3b3b6050c755
#
_cell.length_a   1.000
_cell.length_b   1.000
_cell.length_c   1.000
_cell.angle_alpha   90.00
_cell.angle_beta   90.00
_cell.angle_gamma   90.00
#
_symmetry.space_group_name_H-M   'P 1'
#
loop_
_entity.id
_entity.type
_entity.pdbx_description
1 polymer ?
#
loop_
_entity_poly.entity_id
_entity_poly.type
_entity_poly.pdbx_seq_one_letter_code
_entity_poly.pdbx_strand_id
1 'polypeptide(L)'
;MIIVMSDLHFADSSSLSIGEHRFNHNLPPEVYRSFFNEIGEFIRYDNIEDVDLVLAGDIFEVTRSLLWQKDHLRPYAHNDDVTEGSELEGRISEIMDAIAGDQRVSATLDLFRNLTIQLRRPVRIHFIPGNHDRLLNASRRVRNRTRSFLGMAPSNLPFDNQYLHRTNGETRILIRHGHEYDSVNFGADVRKWPEIPTLIDKKYYDRPSFGDIVTTEIAAKLPLLFKEYYTEEGILQDQDLSVLFQRLIDFDNVRPSNALINFLFSTPGLSMKEVWRLIEPIFVNMLDALAFSPEIGKQMIAFGGLTGFSAASLKAILKTRLWRSGLPFWMIKGLLSPVSRRSKIGDQSDIILKEECLRKPNSPIRCIVSGHTHYPTVQLMKVEKGIETYYINTGTFRNVITATPNLRDFGRLRSKARVLIFKHGERNPEYNRATGWSFDFTTRYGFGAMPPEKQDSLHFD
;
A
#
# COMPACT_ATOMS: atom_id res chain seq x y z
N MET A 1 -24.60 -0.81 7.30
CA MET A 1 -23.49 0.19 7.13
C MET A 1 -22.30 -0.48 6.48
N ILE A 2 -21.53 0.23 5.64
CA ILE A 2 -20.28 -0.28 5.08
C ILE A 2 -19.14 0.54 5.67
N ILE A 3 -18.14 -0.13 6.24
CA ILE A 3 -16.89 0.45 6.71
C ILE A 3 -15.82 0.11 5.68
N VAL A 4 -15.10 1.10 5.15
CA VAL A 4 -14.01 0.85 4.20
C VAL A 4 -12.67 1.23 4.82
N MET A 5 -11.75 0.29 4.80
CA MET A 5 -10.36 0.45 5.24
C MET A 5 -9.44 -0.12 4.17
N SER A 6 -8.28 0.50 3.95
CA SER A 6 -7.24 0.00 3.06
C SER A 6 -5.85 0.32 3.59
N ASP A 7 -4.83 -0.21 2.94
CA ASP A 7 -3.44 0.19 3.14
C ASP A 7 -2.98 0.11 4.61
N LEU A 8 -3.27 -1.03 5.26
CA LEU A 8 -2.79 -1.32 6.62
C LEU A 8 -1.33 -1.79 6.59
N HIS A 9 -0.94 -2.49 5.51
CA HIS A 9 0.40 -3.01 5.26
C HIS A 9 1.00 -3.71 6.48
N PHE A 10 0.28 -4.67 7.05
CA PHE A 10 0.82 -5.49 8.13
C PHE A 10 2.08 -6.21 7.68
N ALA A 11 3.21 -5.84 8.26
CA ALA A 11 4.53 -6.33 7.91
C ALA A 11 5.06 -7.32 8.94
N ASP A 12 5.92 -8.23 8.49
CA ASP A 12 6.66 -9.09 9.41
C ASP A 12 7.75 -8.29 10.14
N SER A 13 7.97 -8.61 11.42
CA SER A 13 8.91 -7.89 12.27
C SER A 13 10.39 -8.14 11.90
N SER A 14 10.69 -9.25 11.22
CA SER A 14 12.06 -9.61 10.84
C SER A 14 12.64 -8.69 9.77
N SER A 15 11.75 -8.15 8.92
CA SER A 15 12.13 -7.22 7.83
C SER A 15 12.50 -5.82 8.33
N LEU A 16 12.31 -5.54 9.62
CA LEU A 16 12.39 -4.20 10.19
C LEU A 16 13.27 -4.16 11.46
N SER A 17 14.25 -5.07 11.62
CA SER A 17 15.07 -5.14 12.81
C SER A 17 16.56 -4.91 12.53
N ILE A 18 17.26 -4.37 13.52
CA ILE A 18 18.72 -4.33 13.60
C ILE A 18 19.13 -4.65 15.04
N GLY A 19 19.89 -5.73 15.24
CA GLY A 19 20.16 -6.27 16.57
C GLY A 19 18.84 -6.54 17.31
N GLU A 20 18.73 -6.04 18.54
CA GLU A 20 17.52 -6.12 19.36
C GLU A 20 16.52 -5.00 19.06
N HIS A 21 16.92 -3.98 18.29
CA HIS A 21 16.05 -2.85 17.95
C HIS A 21 15.09 -3.20 16.80
N ARG A 22 13.81 -2.99 17.03
CA ARG A 22 12.75 -3.22 16.03
C ARG A 22 12.16 -1.90 15.59
N PHE A 23 12.22 -1.63 14.30
CA PHE A 23 11.50 -0.52 13.68
C PHE A 23 10.08 -0.97 13.38
N ASN A 24 9.14 -0.59 14.22
CA ASN A 24 7.79 -1.10 14.12
C ASN A 24 6.93 -0.23 13.20
N HIS A 25 6.65 -0.70 11.98
CA HIS A 25 5.74 -0.04 11.04
C HIS A 25 4.26 -0.35 11.35
N ASN A 26 3.99 -1.47 12.03
CA ASN A 26 2.64 -1.84 12.42
C ASN A 26 2.12 -0.89 13.51
N LEU A 27 0.95 -0.30 13.29
CA LEU A 27 0.33 0.54 14.31
C LEU A 27 -0.07 -0.30 15.53
N PRO A 28 -0.03 0.29 16.73
CA PRO A 28 -0.53 -0.38 17.93
C PRO A 28 -2.01 -0.77 17.80
N PRO A 29 -2.45 -1.92 18.31
CA PRO A 29 -3.83 -2.40 18.21
C PRO A 29 -4.84 -1.44 18.85
N GLU A 30 -4.41 -0.58 19.78
CA GLU A 30 -5.22 0.47 20.40
C GLU A 30 -5.76 1.49 19.38
N VAL A 31 -5.02 1.72 18.28
CA VAL A 31 -5.46 2.62 17.19
C VAL A 31 -6.71 2.05 16.53
N TYR A 32 -6.71 0.75 16.27
CA TYR A 32 -7.85 0.04 15.65
C TYR A 32 -9.00 -0.12 16.65
N ARG A 33 -8.69 -0.43 17.91
CA ARG A 33 -9.70 -0.53 18.99
C ARG A 33 -10.42 0.81 19.17
N SER A 34 -9.69 1.93 19.24
CA SER A 34 -10.28 3.27 19.30
C SER A 34 -11.16 3.56 18.10
N PHE A 35 -10.70 3.19 16.90
CA PHE A 35 -11.45 3.35 15.66
C PHE A 35 -12.79 2.61 15.69
N PHE A 36 -12.81 1.33 16.07
CA PHE A 36 -14.04 0.55 16.15
C PHE A 36 -14.94 0.94 17.32
N ASN A 37 -14.40 1.44 18.43
CA ASN A 37 -15.20 2.02 19.51
C ASN A 37 -15.94 3.28 19.03
N GLU A 38 -15.28 4.19 18.31
CA GLU A 38 -15.91 5.35 17.70
C GLU A 38 -17.05 4.95 16.74
N ILE A 39 -16.84 3.89 15.96
CA ILE A 39 -17.89 3.34 15.07
C ILE A 39 -19.06 2.75 15.89
N GLY A 40 -18.77 2.06 16.98
CA GLY A 40 -19.79 1.54 17.89
C GLY A 40 -20.75 2.61 18.42
N GLU A 41 -20.27 3.84 18.63
CA GLU A 41 -21.14 4.96 18.98
C GLU A 41 -22.10 5.34 17.84
N PHE A 42 -21.62 5.39 16.59
CA PHE A 42 -22.51 5.65 15.44
C PHE A 42 -23.58 4.57 15.31
N ILE A 43 -23.22 3.30 15.47
CA ILE A 43 -24.13 2.17 15.36
C ILE A 43 -25.30 2.28 16.35
N ARG A 44 -25.07 2.85 17.54
CA ARG A 44 -26.12 3.00 18.57
C ARG A 44 -27.20 3.99 18.19
N TYR A 45 -26.85 5.03 17.40
CA TYR A 45 -27.74 6.16 17.13
C TYR A 45 -28.34 6.14 15.73
N ASP A 46 -27.81 5.34 14.80
CA ASP A 46 -28.07 5.46 13.36
C ASP A 46 -28.87 4.30 12.74
N ASN A 47 -29.66 3.56 13.53
CA ASN A 47 -30.53 2.44 13.08
C ASN A 47 -29.82 1.42 12.17
N ILE A 48 -28.59 1.05 12.54
CA ILE A 48 -27.75 0.14 11.76
C ILE A 48 -27.99 -1.28 12.23
N GLU A 49 -28.44 -2.15 11.33
CA GLU A 49 -28.75 -3.55 11.60
C GLU A 49 -27.54 -4.46 11.40
N ASP A 50 -26.79 -4.26 10.34
CA ASP A 50 -25.60 -5.03 9.99
C ASP A 50 -24.45 -4.16 9.48
N VAL A 51 -23.24 -4.71 9.49
CA VAL A 51 -22.01 -4.03 9.07
C VAL A 51 -21.27 -4.88 8.04
N ASP A 52 -20.91 -4.28 6.92
CA ASP A 52 -19.93 -4.81 5.98
C ASP A 52 -18.60 -4.10 6.21
N LEU A 53 -17.57 -4.82 6.65
CA LEU A 53 -16.20 -4.31 6.69
C LEU A 53 -15.50 -4.69 5.38
N VAL A 54 -15.21 -3.71 4.55
CA VAL A 54 -14.49 -3.88 3.29
C VAL A 54 -13.03 -3.50 3.50
N LEU A 55 -12.16 -4.50 3.48
CA LEU A 55 -10.71 -4.36 3.50
C LEU A 55 -10.25 -4.23 2.04
N ALA A 56 -10.07 -2.99 1.61
CA ALA A 56 -9.91 -2.63 0.21
C ALA A 56 -8.44 -2.62 -0.25
N GLY A 57 -7.73 -3.72 0.00
CA GLY A 57 -6.38 -4.00 -0.49
C GLY A 57 -5.24 -3.47 0.38
N ASP A 58 -4.07 -4.04 0.15
CA ASP A 58 -2.82 -3.76 0.85
C ASP A 58 -2.96 -3.89 2.39
N ILE A 59 -3.65 -4.94 2.80
CA ILE A 59 -3.82 -5.27 4.21
C ILE A 59 -2.54 -5.93 4.74
N PHE A 60 -1.93 -6.82 3.94
CA PHE A 60 -0.73 -7.55 4.28
C PHE A 60 0.44 -7.15 3.37
N GLU A 61 1.59 -6.87 3.96
CA GLU A 61 2.82 -6.49 3.25
C GLU A 61 3.61 -7.74 2.79
N VAL A 62 3.05 -8.49 1.84
CA VAL A 62 3.65 -9.75 1.38
C VAL A 62 4.88 -9.50 0.52
N THR A 63 4.83 -8.51 -0.39
CA THR A 63 5.87 -8.29 -1.39
C THR A 63 7.19 -7.76 -0.82
N ARG A 64 7.15 -7.12 0.36
CA ARG A 64 8.32 -6.48 0.98
C ARG A 64 9.03 -7.36 2.01
N SER A 65 8.52 -8.53 2.30
CA SER A 65 9.15 -9.42 3.27
C SER A 65 10.58 -9.80 2.85
N LEU A 66 11.54 -9.72 3.78
CA LEU A 66 12.91 -10.18 3.56
C LEU A 66 13.01 -11.70 3.39
N LEU A 67 11.95 -12.44 3.70
CA LEU A 67 11.90 -13.87 3.43
C LEU A 67 12.05 -14.19 1.94
N TRP A 68 11.71 -13.26 1.03
CA TRP A 68 12.00 -13.37 -0.40
C TRP A 68 13.49 -13.33 -0.76
N GLN A 69 14.34 -12.88 0.17
CA GLN A 69 15.79 -12.79 -0.07
C GLN A 69 16.56 -14.04 0.37
N LYS A 70 15.88 -15.06 0.94
CA LYS A 70 16.52 -16.31 1.39
C LYS A 70 17.04 -17.19 0.25
N ASP A 71 16.41 -17.12 -0.92
CA ASP A 71 16.71 -17.96 -2.10
C ASP A 71 16.28 -17.30 -3.41
N HIS A 72 16.01 -18.09 -4.46
CA HIS A 72 15.61 -17.64 -5.79
C HIS A 72 14.13 -17.29 -5.93
N LEU A 73 13.29 -17.66 -4.95
CA LEU A 73 11.85 -17.36 -5.01
C LEU A 73 11.57 -15.86 -4.91
N ARG A 74 10.61 -15.39 -5.72
CA ARG A 74 10.27 -13.97 -5.80
C ARG A 74 8.77 -13.74 -5.90
N PRO A 75 8.24 -12.60 -5.37
CA PRO A 75 6.81 -12.29 -5.41
C PRO A 75 6.32 -11.85 -6.80
N TYR A 76 7.22 -11.49 -7.71
CA TYR A 76 6.83 -11.07 -9.06
C TYR A 76 6.61 -12.28 -10.02
N ALA A 77 5.91 -13.29 -9.51
CA ALA A 77 5.38 -14.43 -10.23
C ALA A 77 3.92 -14.20 -10.63
N HIS A 78 3.43 -14.89 -11.65
CA HIS A 78 2.01 -14.93 -11.98
C HIS A 78 1.25 -15.72 -10.91
N ASN A 79 -0.02 -15.37 -10.63
CA ASN A 79 -0.80 -16.11 -9.63
C ASN A 79 -0.94 -17.60 -10.00
N ASP A 80 -1.00 -17.95 -11.28
CA ASP A 80 -1.09 -19.32 -11.75
C ASP A 80 0.20 -20.13 -11.50
N ASP A 81 1.34 -19.48 -11.25
CA ASP A 81 2.60 -20.15 -10.90
C ASP A 81 2.57 -20.67 -9.44
N VAL A 82 1.63 -20.19 -8.63
CA VAL A 82 1.44 -20.60 -7.24
C VAL A 82 0.52 -21.83 -7.21
N THR A 83 1.07 -22.98 -7.52
CA THR A 83 0.30 -24.24 -7.47
C THR A 83 0.30 -24.83 -6.07
N GLU A 84 -0.72 -25.67 -5.76
CA GLU A 84 -0.85 -26.31 -4.45
C GLU A 84 0.37 -27.21 -4.17
N GLY A 85 1.01 -27.02 -3.03
CA GLY A 85 2.23 -27.73 -2.63
C GLY A 85 3.54 -27.20 -3.23
N SER A 86 3.51 -26.16 -4.06
CA SER A 86 4.72 -25.55 -4.61
C SER A 86 5.57 -24.83 -3.54
N GLU A 87 6.87 -24.71 -3.80
CA GLU A 87 7.78 -23.92 -2.93
C GLU A 87 7.33 -22.47 -2.80
N LEU A 88 6.78 -21.91 -3.88
CA LEU A 88 6.26 -20.54 -3.88
C LEU A 88 5.04 -20.42 -2.96
N GLU A 89 4.10 -21.37 -2.98
CA GLU A 89 2.99 -21.41 -2.02
C GLU A 89 3.49 -21.54 -0.58
N GLY A 90 4.50 -22.38 -0.35
CA GLY A 90 5.15 -22.54 0.94
C GLY A 90 5.74 -21.22 1.45
N ARG A 91 6.47 -20.50 0.59
CA ARG A 91 7.05 -19.20 0.92
C ARG A 91 6.00 -18.14 1.26
N ILE A 92 4.93 -18.04 0.50
CA ILE A 92 3.83 -17.12 0.79
C ILE A 92 3.22 -17.45 2.15
N SER A 93 3.03 -18.73 2.45
CA SER A 93 2.50 -19.19 3.74
C SER A 93 3.44 -18.85 4.90
N GLU A 94 4.75 -19.02 4.73
CA GLU A 94 5.78 -18.64 5.70
C GLU A 94 5.75 -17.12 6.00
N ILE A 95 5.64 -16.31 4.96
CA ILE A 95 5.52 -14.85 5.10
C ILE A 95 4.24 -14.47 5.87
N MET A 96 3.13 -15.08 5.52
CA MET A 96 1.87 -14.84 6.22
C MET A 96 1.94 -15.21 7.70
N ASP A 97 2.66 -16.29 8.04
CA ASP A 97 2.89 -16.68 9.43
C ASP A 97 3.78 -15.70 10.17
N ALA A 98 4.83 -15.21 9.51
CA ALA A 98 5.72 -14.22 10.09
C ALA A 98 4.98 -12.89 10.34
N ILE A 99 4.11 -12.46 9.42
CA ILE A 99 3.25 -11.28 9.59
C ILE A 99 2.29 -11.47 10.76
N ALA A 100 1.57 -12.59 10.79
CA ALA A 100 0.61 -12.90 11.87
C ALA A 100 1.29 -13.15 13.23
N GLY A 101 2.57 -13.50 13.23
CA GLY A 101 3.40 -13.68 14.42
C GLY A 101 3.84 -12.36 15.08
N ASP A 102 3.75 -11.23 14.39
CA ASP A 102 3.98 -9.93 15.01
C ASP A 102 2.87 -9.63 16.03
N GLN A 103 3.24 -9.25 17.26
CA GLN A 103 2.29 -9.07 18.37
C GLN A 103 1.21 -8.01 18.07
N ARG A 104 1.58 -6.90 17.40
CA ARG A 104 0.62 -5.84 17.05
C ARG A 104 -0.34 -6.30 15.98
N VAL A 105 0.18 -7.01 14.99
CA VAL A 105 -0.66 -7.61 13.92
C VAL A 105 -1.59 -8.65 14.50
N SER A 106 -1.08 -9.59 15.28
CA SER A 106 -1.88 -10.65 15.93
C SER A 106 -3.03 -10.07 16.74
N ALA A 107 -2.73 -9.09 17.61
CA ALA A 107 -3.75 -8.43 18.43
C ALA A 107 -4.78 -7.65 17.59
N THR A 108 -4.37 -7.09 16.44
CA THR A 108 -5.30 -6.40 15.52
C THR A 108 -6.17 -7.40 14.76
N LEU A 109 -5.61 -8.51 14.32
CA LEU A 109 -6.38 -9.59 13.68
C LEU A 109 -7.39 -10.19 14.66
N ASP A 110 -7.05 -10.30 15.97
CA ASP A 110 -7.99 -10.69 17.00
C ASP A 110 -9.17 -9.72 17.15
N LEU A 111 -8.91 -8.41 17.04
CA LEU A 111 -9.98 -7.41 16.99
C LEU A 111 -10.91 -7.64 15.79
N PHE A 112 -10.36 -7.89 14.60
CA PHE A 112 -11.18 -8.14 13.41
C PHE A 112 -12.04 -9.38 13.55
N ARG A 113 -11.48 -10.48 14.07
CA ARG A 113 -12.24 -11.73 14.34
C ARG A 113 -13.39 -11.53 15.34
N ASN A 114 -13.26 -10.56 16.24
CA ASN A 114 -14.23 -10.31 17.31
C ASN A 114 -15.13 -9.08 17.07
N LEU A 115 -15.13 -8.50 15.87
CA LEU A 115 -15.90 -7.28 15.59
C LEU A 115 -17.40 -7.42 15.81
N THR A 116 -17.99 -8.57 15.51
CA THR A 116 -19.42 -8.84 15.79
C THR A 116 -19.74 -8.67 17.27
N ILE A 117 -18.86 -9.12 18.16
CA ILE A 117 -19.02 -8.97 19.62
C ILE A 117 -18.81 -7.50 20.01
N GLN A 118 -17.76 -6.86 19.51
CA GLN A 118 -17.41 -5.49 19.85
C GLN A 118 -18.46 -4.48 19.41
N LEU A 119 -18.95 -4.61 18.17
CA LEU A 119 -19.95 -3.71 17.60
C LEU A 119 -21.41 -4.10 17.98
N ARG A 120 -21.62 -5.30 18.55
CA ARG A 120 -22.94 -5.86 18.89
C ARG A 120 -23.89 -5.87 17.69
N ARG A 121 -23.35 -6.11 16.52
CA ARG A 121 -24.08 -6.24 15.24
C ARG A 121 -23.42 -7.33 14.41
N PRO A 122 -24.15 -8.03 13.55
CA PRO A 122 -23.55 -8.92 12.56
C PRO A 122 -22.55 -8.18 11.70
N VAL A 123 -21.31 -8.66 11.63
CA VAL A 123 -20.25 -8.09 10.78
C VAL A 123 -19.86 -9.11 9.72
N ARG A 124 -19.89 -8.70 8.46
CA ARG A 124 -19.33 -9.45 7.32
C ARG A 124 -18.06 -8.78 6.87
N ILE A 125 -16.97 -9.54 6.79
CA ILE A 125 -15.68 -9.05 6.29
C ILE A 125 -15.56 -9.42 4.83
N HIS A 126 -15.20 -8.42 4.00
CA HIS A 126 -14.88 -8.56 2.59
C HIS A 126 -13.42 -8.15 2.41
N PHE A 127 -12.62 -9.02 1.81
CA PHE A 127 -11.22 -8.75 1.50
C PHE A 127 -11.03 -8.63 -0.01
N ILE A 128 -10.51 -7.48 -0.44
CA ILE A 128 -10.11 -7.20 -1.83
C ILE A 128 -8.59 -7.20 -1.84
N PRO A 129 -7.90 -8.04 -2.64
CA PRO A 129 -6.46 -7.97 -2.75
C PRO A 129 -5.99 -6.66 -3.40
N GLY A 130 -4.95 -6.04 -2.83
CA GLY A 130 -4.20 -4.95 -3.46
C GLY A 130 -2.97 -5.48 -4.21
N ASN A 131 -2.04 -4.58 -4.57
CA ASN A 131 -0.81 -4.99 -5.24
C ASN A 131 0.20 -5.65 -4.29
N HIS A 132 0.28 -5.23 -3.03
CA HIS A 132 1.19 -5.82 -2.05
C HIS A 132 0.75 -7.18 -1.52
N ASP A 133 -0.53 -7.47 -1.57
CA ASP A 133 -1.11 -8.73 -1.12
C ASP A 133 -1.80 -9.54 -2.24
N ARG A 134 -1.49 -9.23 -3.50
CA ARG A 134 -2.00 -9.89 -4.72
C ARG A 134 -1.88 -11.43 -4.65
N LEU A 135 -0.72 -11.93 -4.23
CA LEU A 135 -0.43 -13.37 -4.15
C LEU A 135 -1.31 -14.10 -3.13
N LEU A 136 -1.99 -13.39 -2.22
CA LEU A 136 -2.95 -14.00 -1.29
C LEU A 136 -4.20 -14.53 -1.99
N ASN A 137 -4.42 -14.14 -3.25
CA ASN A 137 -5.50 -14.67 -4.08
C ASN A 137 -5.08 -15.83 -5.00
N ALA A 138 -3.81 -16.26 -4.97
CA ALA A 138 -3.27 -17.21 -5.93
C ALA A 138 -3.79 -18.63 -5.71
N SER A 139 -3.47 -19.28 -4.59
CA SER A 139 -3.88 -20.66 -4.34
C SER A 139 -5.03 -20.78 -3.33
N ARG A 140 -5.73 -21.91 -3.35
CA ARG A 140 -6.80 -22.20 -2.39
C ARG A 140 -6.31 -22.22 -0.95
N ARG A 141 -5.13 -22.80 -0.71
CA ARG A 141 -4.53 -22.91 0.61
C ARG A 141 -4.20 -21.54 1.18
N VAL A 142 -3.54 -20.68 0.39
CA VAL A 142 -3.20 -19.31 0.77
C VAL A 142 -4.48 -18.49 1.03
N ARG A 143 -5.49 -18.57 0.16
CA ARG A 143 -6.79 -17.90 0.37
C ARG A 143 -7.46 -18.30 1.67
N ASN A 144 -7.50 -19.58 1.98
CA ASN A 144 -8.14 -20.05 3.23
C ASN A 144 -7.33 -19.67 4.47
N ARG A 145 -6.01 -19.60 4.35
CA ARG A 145 -5.17 -19.05 5.43
C ARG A 145 -5.46 -17.57 5.69
N THR A 146 -5.55 -16.77 4.63
CA THR A 146 -5.95 -15.35 4.71
C THR A 146 -7.34 -15.20 5.35
N ARG A 147 -8.31 -16.01 4.93
CA ARG A 147 -9.65 -16.02 5.55
C ARG A 147 -9.60 -16.32 7.05
N SER A 148 -8.81 -17.32 7.43
CA SER A 148 -8.64 -17.69 8.85
C SER A 148 -8.08 -16.52 9.68
N PHE A 149 -7.08 -15.81 9.17
CA PHE A 149 -6.54 -14.64 9.86
C PHE A 149 -7.54 -13.51 10.03
N LEU A 150 -8.41 -13.32 9.06
CA LEU A 150 -9.44 -12.28 9.07
C LEU A 150 -10.76 -12.73 9.75
N GLY A 151 -10.87 -13.98 10.21
CA GLY A 151 -12.11 -14.50 10.81
C GLY A 151 -13.22 -14.76 9.78
N MET A 152 -12.86 -14.95 8.52
CA MET A 152 -13.80 -15.29 7.44
C MET A 152 -13.97 -16.79 7.33
N ALA A 153 -15.16 -17.24 6.90
CA ALA A 153 -15.42 -18.65 6.64
C ALA A 153 -14.53 -19.19 5.50
N PRO A 154 -14.08 -20.45 5.58
CA PRO A 154 -13.36 -21.11 4.50
C PRO A 154 -14.17 -21.13 3.19
N SER A 155 -13.49 -20.99 2.04
CA SER A 155 -14.13 -21.03 0.73
C SER A 155 -13.16 -21.50 -0.35
N ASN A 156 -13.68 -22.19 -1.35
CA ASN A 156 -12.90 -22.55 -2.56
C ASN A 156 -12.81 -21.39 -3.56
N LEU A 157 -13.69 -20.38 -3.44
CA LEU A 157 -13.73 -19.26 -4.37
C LEU A 157 -12.54 -18.32 -4.16
N PRO A 158 -12.01 -17.70 -5.23
CA PRO A 158 -11.07 -16.59 -5.11
C PRO A 158 -11.71 -15.41 -4.37
N PHE A 159 -10.88 -14.50 -3.89
CA PHE A 159 -11.35 -13.19 -3.45
C PHE A 159 -11.73 -12.36 -4.67
N ASP A 160 -12.79 -11.56 -4.53
CA ASP A 160 -13.17 -10.59 -5.54
C ASP A 160 -12.16 -9.43 -5.57
N ASN A 161 -11.86 -8.92 -6.77
CA ASN A 161 -10.97 -7.76 -6.94
C ASN A 161 -11.69 -6.42 -6.72
N GLN A 162 -12.98 -6.46 -6.40
CA GLN A 162 -13.80 -5.29 -6.09
C GLN A 162 -15.06 -5.68 -5.31
N TYR A 163 -15.62 -4.73 -4.60
CA TYR A 163 -16.90 -4.87 -3.91
C TYR A 163 -17.94 -3.95 -4.55
N LEU A 164 -19.11 -4.51 -4.83
CA LEU A 164 -20.25 -3.78 -5.40
C LEU A 164 -21.41 -3.81 -4.41
N HIS A 165 -21.76 -2.64 -3.88
CA HIS A 165 -22.99 -2.53 -3.08
C HIS A 165 -24.17 -2.19 -3.97
N ARG A 166 -25.27 -2.96 -3.81
CA ARG A 166 -26.52 -2.79 -4.56
C ARG A 166 -27.66 -2.32 -3.66
N THR A 167 -28.44 -1.36 -4.17
CA THR A 167 -29.68 -0.91 -3.57
C THR A 167 -30.79 -1.04 -4.60
N ASN A 168 -31.90 -1.70 -4.27
CA ASN A 168 -33.01 -1.93 -5.19
C ASN A 168 -32.59 -2.58 -6.51
N GLY A 169 -31.61 -3.51 -6.48
CA GLY A 169 -31.10 -4.20 -7.66
C GLY A 169 -30.04 -3.42 -8.45
N GLU A 170 -29.87 -2.12 -8.21
CA GLU A 170 -28.88 -1.29 -8.88
C GLU A 170 -27.58 -1.13 -8.07
N THR A 171 -26.42 -1.22 -8.71
CA THR A 171 -25.13 -0.98 -8.07
C THR A 171 -24.96 0.52 -7.80
N ARG A 172 -24.86 0.88 -6.52
CA ARG A 172 -24.67 2.28 -6.08
C ARG A 172 -23.23 2.61 -5.75
N ILE A 173 -22.47 1.65 -5.21
CA ILE A 173 -21.11 1.85 -4.73
C ILE A 173 -20.20 0.83 -5.40
N LEU A 174 -19.08 1.30 -5.92
CA LEU A 174 -17.95 0.52 -6.41
C LEU A 174 -16.76 0.75 -5.49
N ILE A 175 -16.23 -0.31 -4.90
CA ILE A 175 -15.00 -0.26 -4.09
C ILE A 175 -13.96 -1.18 -4.75
N ARG A 176 -12.76 -0.66 -4.99
CA ARG A 176 -11.59 -1.42 -5.44
C ARG A 176 -10.34 -0.87 -4.76
N HIS A 177 -9.19 -1.56 -4.86
CA HIS A 177 -8.01 -1.09 -4.15
C HIS A 177 -7.50 0.26 -4.68
N GLY A 178 -7.46 0.47 -5.99
CA GLY A 178 -6.98 1.70 -6.62
C GLY A 178 -5.63 1.58 -7.32
N HIS A 179 -4.90 0.47 -7.14
CA HIS A 179 -3.68 0.18 -7.90
C HIS A 179 -3.97 0.03 -9.40
N GLU A 180 -5.21 -0.25 -9.78
CA GLU A 180 -5.67 -0.28 -11.17
C GLU A 180 -5.39 1.04 -11.90
N TYR A 181 -5.42 2.16 -11.20
CA TYR A 181 -5.13 3.49 -11.75
C TYR A 181 -3.63 3.81 -11.84
N ASP A 182 -2.78 2.93 -11.34
CA ASP A 182 -1.32 3.08 -11.33
C ASP A 182 -0.65 2.02 -12.22
N SER A 183 -0.20 2.44 -13.39
CA SER A 183 0.45 1.54 -14.35
C SER A 183 1.78 0.93 -13.88
N VAL A 184 2.35 1.40 -12.80
CA VAL A 184 3.54 0.80 -12.18
C VAL A 184 3.16 -0.39 -11.31
N ASN A 185 1.98 -0.33 -10.68
CA ASN A 185 1.52 -1.30 -9.68
C ASN A 185 0.40 -2.22 -10.19
N PHE A 186 0.03 -2.14 -11.47
CA PHE A 186 -1.02 -2.97 -12.06
C PHE A 186 -0.54 -3.72 -13.30
N GLY A 187 -1.11 -4.89 -13.56
CA GLY A 187 -0.78 -5.74 -14.72
C GLY A 187 -1.21 -5.20 -16.08
N ALA A 188 -1.75 -3.97 -16.14
CA ALA A 188 -2.13 -3.26 -17.35
C ALA A 188 -1.95 -1.75 -17.20
N ASP A 189 -1.82 -1.03 -18.32
CA ASP A 189 -1.83 0.44 -18.33
C ASP A 189 -3.22 0.97 -18.74
N VAL A 190 -4.10 1.10 -17.74
CA VAL A 190 -5.49 1.58 -17.97
C VAL A 190 -5.56 3.01 -18.50
N ARG A 191 -4.48 3.78 -18.41
CA ARG A 191 -4.41 5.13 -19.03
C ARG A 191 -4.52 5.07 -20.54
N LYS A 192 -4.16 3.94 -21.15
CA LYS A 192 -4.30 3.69 -22.60
C LYS A 192 -5.67 3.19 -23.00
N TRP A 193 -6.50 2.80 -22.05
CA TRP A 193 -7.85 2.34 -22.35
C TRP A 193 -8.76 3.51 -22.67
N PRO A 194 -9.69 3.34 -23.61
CA PRO A 194 -10.68 4.38 -23.90
C PRO A 194 -11.64 4.58 -22.72
N GLU A 195 -11.94 3.49 -22.00
CA GLU A 195 -12.84 3.45 -20.85
C GLU A 195 -12.37 2.35 -19.89
N ILE A 196 -12.50 2.57 -18.59
CA ILE A 196 -12.21 1.57 -17.55
C ILE A 196 -13.53 0.86 -17.21
N PRO A 197 -13.66 -0.44 -17.49
CA PRO A 197 -14.89 -1.16 -17.20
C PRO A 197 -15.15 -1.29 -15.70
N THR A 198 -16.41 -1.33 -15.31
CA THR A 198 -16.81 -1.58 -13.93
C THR A 198 -16.27 -2.92 -13.42
N LEU A 199 -16.19 -3.94 -14.28
CA LEU A 199 -15.55 -5.23 -14.01
C LEU A 199 -14.30 -5.36 -14.87
N ILE A 200 -13.13 -5.25 -14.23
CA ILE A 200 -11.84 -5.46 -14.89
C ILE A 200 -11.52 -6.97 -14.92
N ASP A 201 -11.04 -7.46 -16.06
CA ASP A 201 -10.69 -8.88 -16.24
C ASP A 201 -9.62 -9.33 -15.23
N LYS A 202 -9.88 -10.46 -14.56
CA LYS A 202 -9.02 -11.09 -13.55
C LYS A 202 -7.57 -11.27 -14.03
N LYS A 203 -7.34 -11.57 -15.31
CA LYS A 203 -6.00 -11.76 -15.87
C LYS A 203 -5.04 -10.61 -15.62
N TYR A 204 -5.55 -9.37 -15.44
CA TYR A 204 -4.70 -8.20 -15.14
C TYR A 204 -4.31 -8.13 -13.67
N TYR A 205 -5.16 -8.67 -12.79
CA TYR A 205 -4.86 -8.78 -11.35
C TYR A 205 -3.91 -9.95 -11.04
N ASP A 206 -3.88 -11.00 -11.86
CA ASP A 206 -3.03 -12.17 -11.65
C ASP A 206 -1.57 -11.94 -12.08
N ARG A 207 -1.31 -10.89 -12.85
CA ARG A 207 0.02 -10.56 -13.36
C ARG A 207 0.85 -9.79 -12.35
N PRO A 208 2.17 -10.09 -12.25
CA PRO A 208 3.07 -9.23 -11.50
C PRO A 208 3.14 -7.85 -12.14
N SER A 209 3.46 -6.86 -11.32
CA SER A 209 3.65 -5.47 -11.73
C SER A 209 5.13 -5.09 -11.71
N PHE A 210 5.49 -3.96 -12.32
CA PHE A 210 6.83 -3.41 -12.17
C PHE A 210 7.08 -2.96 -10.72
N GLY A 211 6.03 -2.52 -10.03
CA GLY A 211 6.07 -2.17 -8.61
C GLY A 211 6.53 -3.33 -7.72
N ASP A 212 6.13 -4.58 -8.03
CA ASP A 212 6.58 -5.74 -7.28
C ASP A 212 8.10 -5.88 -7.31
N ILE A 213 8.73 -5.66 -8.49
CA ILE A 213 10.19 -5.71 -8.65
C ILE A 213 10.85 -4.57 -7.86
N VAL A 214 10.35 -3.34 -7.98
CA VAL A 214 10.89 -2.18 -7.27
C VAL A 214 10.79 -2.38 -5.77
N THR A 215 9.66 -2.86 -5.31
CA THR A 215 9.42 -3.11 -3.87
C THR A 215 10.38 -4.18 -3.33
N THR A 216 10.53 -5.30 -4.04
CA THR A 216 11.33 -6.45 -3.56
C THR A 216 12.82 -6.24 -3.72
N GLU A 217 13.26 -5.81 -4.92
CA GLU A 217 14.68 -5.76 -5.28
C GLU A 217 15.35 -4.42 -4.96
N ILE A 218 14.56 -3.38 -4.66
CA ILE A 218 15.11 -2.07 -4.29
C ILE A 218 14.68 -1.71 -2.87
N ALA A 219 13.39 -1.49 -2.62
CA ALA A 219 12.92 -0.93 -1.36
C ALA A 219 13.17 -1.86 -0.16
N ALA A 220 12.93 -3.18 -0.31
CA ALA A 220 13.19 -4.16 0.75
C ALA A 220 14.67 -4.54 0.86
N LYS A 221 15.36 -4.65 -0.29
CA LYS A 221 16.73 -5.15 -0.33
C LYS A 221 17.77 -4.11 0.07
N LEU A 222 17.53 -2.83 -0.19
CA LEU A 222 18.49 -1.78 0.09
C LEU A 222 18.89 -1.67 1.59
N PRO A 223 17.94 -1.71 2.56
CA PRO A 223 18.31 -1.79 3.97
C PRO A 223 19.09 -3.07 4.34
N LEU A 224 18.77 -4.21 3.72
CA LEU A 224 19.47 -5.46 3.93
C LEU A 224 20.93 -5.37 3.48
N LEU A 225 21.17 -4.91 2.24
CA LEU A 225 22.52 -4.71 1.71
C LEU A 225 23.32 -3.69 2.52
N PHE A 226 22.65 -2.69 3.07
CA PHE A 226 23.27 -1.72 3.97
C PHE A 226 23.77 -2.39 5.26
N LYS A 227 22.94 -3.26 5.87
CA LYS A 227 23.33 -4.06 7.04
C LYS A 227 24.48 -5.03 6.73
N GLU A 228 24.47 -5.67 5.56
CA GLU A 228 25.53 -6.57 5.14
C GLU A 228 26.86 -5.84 4.91
N TYR A 229 26.83 -4.63 4.35
CA TYR A 229 28.02 -3.85 4.03
C TYR A 229 28.66 -3.21 5.28
N TYR A 230 27.86 -2.59 6.14
CA TYR A 230 28.34 -1.85 7.31
C TYR A 230 28.31 -2.65 8.60
N THR A 231 27.74 -3.84 8.60
CA THR A 231 27.43 -4.70 9.75
C THR A 231 26.43 -4.05 10.73
N GLU A 232 25.71 -4.88 11.48
CA GLU A 232 24.75 -4.36 12.49
C GLU A 232 25.48 -3.60 13.59
N GLU A 233 26.63 -4.12 14.05
CA GLU A 233 27.44 -3.47 15.08
C GLU A 233 27.95 -2.12 14.61
N GLY A 234 28.50 -2.02 13.39
CA GLY A 234 28.96 -0.76 12.81
C GLY A 234 27.86 0.29 12.70
N ILE A 235 26.66 -0.12 12.29
CA ILE A 235 25.51 0.79 12.22
C ILE A 235 25.10 1.29 13.61
N LEU A 236 25.13 0.43 14.62
CA LEU A 236 24.75 0.80 15.99
C LEU A 236 25.79 1.70 16.69
N GLN A 237 27.06 1.61 16.29
CA GLN A 237 28.16 2.41 16.85
C GLN A 237 28.37 3.76 16.15
N ASP A 238 27.89 3.91 14.90
CA ASP A 238 28.07 5.12 14.09
C ASP A 238 26.74 5.83 13.91
N GLN A 239 26.63 7.06 14.41
CA GLN A 239 25.41 7.85 14.36
C GLN A 239 24.97 8.15 12.93
N ASP A 240 25.89 8.45 12.02
CA ASP A 240 25.60 8.77 10.61
C ASP A 240 25.02 7.55 9.89
N LEU A 241 25.62 6.36 10.14
CA LEU A 241 25.11 5.10 9.61
C LEU A 241 23.73 4.75 10.20
N SER A 242 23.54 4.96 11.50
CA SER A 242 22.26 4.72 12.16
C SER A 242 21.13 5.58 11.60
N VAL A 243 21.35 6.90 11.46
CA VAL A 243 20.36 7.83 10.91
C VAL A 243 20.05 7.48 9.45
N LEU A 244 21.07 7.14 8.67
CA LEU A 244 20.90 6.76 7.28
C LEU A 244 20.14 5.44 7.13
N PHE A 245 20.45 4.44 7.96
CA PHE A 245 19.73 3.17 8.01
C PHE A 245 18.24 3.38 8.35
N GLN A 246 17.93 4.23 9.35
CA GLN A 246 16.56 4.59 9.66
C GLN A 246 15.83 5.19 8.45
N ARG A 247 16.50 6.05 7.67
CA ARG A 247 15.94 6.59 6.43
C ARG A 247 15.61 5.50 5.41
N LEU A 248 16.48 4.51 5.26
CA LEU A 248 16.25 3.38 4.34
C LEU A 248 15.05 2.53 4.77
N ILE A 249 14.91 2.25 6.06
CA ILE A 249 13.74 1.55 6.61
C ILE A 249 12.45 2.36 6.38
N ASP A 250 12.50 3.66 6.54
CA ASP A 250 11.34 4.54 6.42
C ASP A 250 10.90 4.84 4.97
N PHE A 251 11.61 4.35 3.95
CA PHE A 251 11.28 4.58 2.54
C PHE A 251 9.82 4.31 2.21
N ASP A 252 9.27 3.25 2.78
CA ASP A 252 7.90 2.83 2.54
C ASP A 252 6.84 3.79 3.08
N ASN A 253 7.20 4.61 4.04
CA ASN A 253 6.32 5.60 4.64
C ASN A 253 6.31 6.94 3.89
N VAL A 254 7.24 7.16 2.95
CA VAL A 254 7.40 8.45 2.24
C VAL A 254 6.33 8.62 1.17
N ARG A 255 5.64 9.75 1.24
CA ARG A 255 4.64 10.16 0.24
C ARG A 255 4.83 11.63 -0.15
N PRO A 256 4.74 11.94 -1.44
CA PRO A 256 4.58 11.00 -2.55
C PRO A 256 5.85 10.17 -2.80
N SER A 257 5.73 9.01 -3.43
CA SER A 257 6.85 8.10 -3.68
C SER A 257 7.98 8.70 -4.54
N ASN A 258 7.68 9.71 -5.36
CA ASN A 258 8.69 10.45 -6.11
C ASN A 258 9.59 11.34 -5.23
N ALA A 259 9.25 11.55 -3.96
CA ALA A 259 10.08 12.27 -2.98
C ALA A 259 11.10 11.37 -2.26
N LEU A 260 11.09 10.05 -2.49
CA LEU A 260 11.95 9.07 -1.81
C LEU A 260 13.44 9.45 -1.83
N ILE A 261 13.92 9.90 -2.97
CA ILE A 261 15.33 10.25 -3.13
C ILE A 261 15.66 11.57 -2.42
N ASN A 262 14.76 12.55 -2.48
CA ASN A 262 14.92 13.78 -1.71
C ASN A 262 14.92 13.49 -0.21
N PHE A 263 14.06 12.56 0.23
CA PHE A 263 14.01 12.10 1.62
C PHE A 263 15.35 11.50 2.06
N LEU A 264 15.94 10.66 1.24
CA LEU A 264 17.24 10.05 1.53
C LEU A 264 18.35 11.10 1.63
N PHE A 265 18.42 12.00 0.64
CA PHE A 265 19.44 13.06 0.60
C PHE A 265 19.20 14.23 1.57
N SER A 266 18.06 14.27 2.25
CA SER A 266 17.76 15.18 3.37
C SER A 266 18.01 14.52 4.73
N THR A 267 18.87 13.53 4.80
CA THR A 267 19.23 12.87 6.07
C THR A 267 19.81 13.90 7.05
N PRO A 268 19.25 14.05 8.25
CA PRO A 268 19.74 15.01 9.24
C PRO A 268 21.21 14.78 9.59
N GLY A 269 21.97 15.85 9.72
CA GLY A 269 23.39 15.78 10.08
C GLY A 269 24.33 15.46 8.91
N LEU A 270 23.82 15.01 7.76
CA LEU A 270 24.63 14.62 6.62
C LEU A 270 24.43 15.55 5.41
N SER A 271 25.50 15.93 4.77
CA SER A 271 25.43 16.55 3.45
C SER A 271 25.05 15.51 2.38
N MET A 272 24.48 15.97 1.26
CA MET A 272 24.12 15.09 0.13
C MET A 272 25.34 14.28 -0.40
N LYS A 273 26.55 14.82 -0.32
CA LYS A 273 27.77 14.11 -0.74
C LYS A 273 28.14 13.00 0.23
N GLU A 274 27.97 13.20 1.53
CA GLU A 274 28.20 12.18 2.56
C GLU A 274 27.20 11.06 2.44
N VAL A 275 25.92 11.37 2.31
CA VAL A 275 24.88 10.36 2.03
C VAL A 275 25.24 9.54 0.80
N TRP A 276 25.65 10.21 -0.31
CA TRP A 276 26.02 9.50 -1.53
C TRP A 276 27.22 8.58 -1.30
N ARG A 277 28.30 9.08 -0.68
CA ARG A 277 29.49 8.29 -0.36
C ARG A 277 29.17 7.01 0.42
N LEU A 278 28.21 7.09 1.33
CA LEU A 278 27.79 5.95 2.15
C LEU A 278 26.91 4.95 1.38
N ILE A 279 26.12 5.42 0.42
CA ILE A 279 25.14 4.57 -0.28
C ILE A 279 25.69 4.05 -1.62
N GLU A 280 26.59 4.77 -2.28
CA GLU A 280 27.09 4.45 -3.63
C GLU A 280 27.55 2.99 -3.76
N PRO A 281 28.41 2.43 -2.86
CA PRO A 281 28.88 1.05 -3.01
C PRO A 281 27.73 0.03 -2.96
N ILE A 282 26.74 0.29 -2.12
CA ILE A 282 25.57 -0.58 -1.94
C ILE A 282 24.65 -0.48 -3.16
N PHE A 283 24.44 0.73 -3.64
CA PHE A 283 23.60 1.01 -4.81
C PHE A 283 24.20 0.40 -6.09
N VAL A 284 25.52 0.49 -6.26
CA VAL A 284 26.24 -0.15 -7.38
C VAL A 284 26.08 -1.67 -7.32
N ASN A 285 26.30 -2.30 -6.17
CA ASN A 285 26.12 -3.74 -6.00
C ASN A 285 24.68 -4.17 -6.30
N MET A 286 23.70 -3.40 -5.85
CA MET A 286 22.28 -3.65 -6.14
C MET A 286 21.99 -3.56 -7.64
N LEU A 287 22.50 -2.52 -8.33
CA LEU A 287 22.30 -2.36 -9.77
C LEU A 287 22.99 -3.47 -10.58
N ASP A 288 24.18 -3.92 -10.17
CA ASP A 288 24.85 -5.05 -10.81
C ASP A 288 24.00 -6.33 -10.67
N ALA A 289 23.49 -6.62 -9.48
CA ALA A 289 22.61 -7.78 -9.26
C ALA A 289 21.35 -7.73 -10.14
N LEU A 290 20.72 -6.54 -10.25
CA LEU A 290 19.56 -6.33 -11.12
C LEU A 290 19.89 -6.49 -12.62
N ALA A 291 21.04 -5.97 -13.07
CA ALA A 291 21.45 -6.01 -14.46
C ALA A 291 21.78 -7.42 -14.96
N PHE A 292 22.20 -8.30 -14.07
CA PHE A 292 22.58 -9.70 -14.40
C PHE A 292 21.43 -10.70 -14.15
N SER A 293 20.28 -10.28 -13.62
CA SER A 293 19.12 -11.15 -13.44
C SER A 293 18.35 -11.33 -14.77
N PRO A 294 18.34 -12.56 -15.37
CA PRO A 294 17.59 -12.82 -16.61
C PRO A 294 16.08 -12.61 -16.43
N GLU A 295 15.56 -12.91 -15.23
CA GLU A 295 14.13 -12.80 -14.89
C GLU A 295 13.71 -11.33 -14.89
N ILE A 296 14.48 -10.47 -14.23
CA ILE A 296 14.23 -9.03 -14.19
C ILE A 296 14.37 -8.43 -15.59
N GLY A 297 15.37 -8.87 -16.36
CA GLY A 297 15.56 -8.44 -17.75
C GLY A 297 14.34 -8.75 -18.62
N LYS A 298 13.79 -9.97 -18.54
CA LYS A 298 12.59 -10.38 -19.28
C LYS A 298 11.38 -9.54 -18.86
N GLN A 299 11.18 -9.33 -17.56
CA GLN A 299 10.07 -8.54 -17.07
C GLN A 299 10.20 -7.05 -17.43
N MET A 300 11.40 -6.48 -17.33
CA MET A 300 11.64 -5.11 -17.81
C MET A 300 11.32 -4.94 -19.30
N ILE A 301 11.55 -5.95 -20.13
CA ILE A 301 11.15 -5.94 -21.54
C ILE A 301 9.63 -6.00 -21.65
N ALA A 302 8.98 -6.88 -20.91
CA ALA A 302 7.51 -6.99 -20.89
C ALA A 302 6.83 -5.70 -20.44
N PHE A 303 7.42 -4.95 -19.47
CA PHE A 303 6.97 -3.65 -19.03
C PHE A 303 7.47 -2.48 -19.89
N GLY A 304 8.13 -2.75 -21.02
CA GLY A 304 8.76 -1.73 -21.90
C GLY A 304 7.81 -0.68 -22.50
N GLY A 305 6.50 -0.78 -22.25
CA GLY A 305 5.50 0.24 -22.56
C GLY A 305 5.15 1.17 -21.38
N LEU A 306 5.73 0.96 -20.20
CA LEU A 306 5.51 1.81 -19.04
C LEU A 306 6.29 3.13 -19.19
N THR A 307 5.56 4.20 -19.43
CA THR A 307 6.10 5.56 -19.63
C THR A 307 6.32 6.33 -18.33
N GLY A 308 6.57 5.62 -17.20
CA GLY A 308 6.96 6.25 -15.95
C GLY A 308 8.44 6.62 -15.94
N PHE A 309 8.77 7.84 -15.54
CA PHE A 309 10.15 8.33 -15.47
C PHE A 309 11.06 7.39 -14.65
N SER A 310 10.60 6.86 -13.53
CA SER A 310 11.37 5.96 -12.65
C SER A 310 11.75 4.64 -13.36
N ALA A 311 10.83 4.01 -14.08
CA ALA A 311 11.10 2.77 -14.81
C ALA A 311 12.01 3.01 -16.02
N ALA A 312 11.79 4.09 -16.77
CA ALA A 312 12.63 4.47 -17.90
C ALA A 312 14.05 4.86 -17.46
N SER A 313 14.18 5.56 -16.33
CA SER A 313 15.47 5.95 -15.77
C SER A 313 16.24 4.76 -15.23
N LEU A 314 15.60 3.86 -14.51
CA LEU A 314 16.21 2.62 -14.04
C LEU A 314 16.67 1.76 -15.23
N LYS A 315 15.82 1.62 -16.26
CA LYS A 315 16.17 0.91 -17.50
C LYS A 315 17.35 1.54 -18.24
N ALA A 316 17.42 2.88 -18.33
CA ALA A 316 18.53 3.59 -18.94
C ALA A 316 19.81 3.39 -18.14
N ILE A 317 19.77 3.53 -16.84
CA ILE A 317 20.89 3.24 -15.94
C ILE A 317 21.35 1.81 -16.14
N LEU A 318 20.49 0.82 -16.00
CA LEU A 318 20.82 -0.59 -16.17
C LEU A 318 21.40 -0.91 -17.55
N LYS A 319 20.89 -0.30 -18.61
CA LYS A 319 21.35 -0.52 -19.98
C LYS A 319 22.75 0.06 -20.24
N THR A 320 23.04 1.23 -19.70
CA THR A 320 24.30 1.95 -19.98
C THR A 320 25.49 1.40 -19.19
N ARG A 321 25.24 0.67 -18.09
CA ARG A 321 26.29 0.19 -17.16
C ARG A 321 27.27 1.26 -16.68
N LEU A 322 26.90 2.54 -16.78
CA LEU A 322 27.73 3.68 -16.38
C LEU A 322 28.04 3.70 -14.88
N TRP A 323 27.21 3.00 -14.06
CA TRP A 323 27.47 2.88 -12.61
C TRP A 323 28.80 2.17 -12.28
N ARG A 324 29.33 1.33 -13.19
CA ARG A 324 30.60 0.62 -12.97
C ARG A 324 31.80 1.55 -12.93
N SER A 325 31.70 2.72 -13.55
CA SER A 325 32.75 3.74 -13.55
C SER A 325 32.60 4.77 -12.43
N GLY A 326 31.69 4.53 -11.46
CA GLY A 326 31.28 5.49 -10.46
C GLY A 326 30.25 6.47 -11.04
N LEU A 327 29.00 6.46 -10.51
CA LEU A 327 27.99 7.44 -10.93
C LEU A 327 28.35 8.81 -10.35
N PRO A 328 28.72 9.81 -11.16
CA PRO A 328 28.96 11.13 -10.61
C PRO A 328 27.70 11.68 -9.94
N PHE A 329 27.82 12.22 -8.73
CA PHE A 329 26.72 12.79 -7.97
C PHE A 329 25.82 13.76 -8.77
N TRP A 330 26.40 14.53 -9.70
CA TRP A 330 25.64 15.46 -10.55
C TRP A 330 24.67 14.75 -11.51
N MET A 331 24.99 13.53 -11.96
CA MET A 331 24.08 12.73 -12.80
C MET A 331 22.85 12.31 -12.01
N ILE A 332 23.03 11.90 -10.76
CA ILE A 332 21.93 11.55 -9.87
C ILE A 332 21.06 12.76 -9.61
N LYS A 333 21.67 13.91 -9.30
CA LYS A 333 20.95 15.18 -9.14
C LYS A 333 20.18 15.57 -10.42
N GLY A 334 20.75 15.32 -11.60
CA GLY A 334 20.11 15.56 -12.89
C GLY A 334 18.94 14.61 -13.17
N LEU A 335 19.06 13.33 -12.83
CA LEU A 335 18.00 12.33 -12.96
C LEU A 335 16.82 12.61 -12.04
N LEU A 336 17.03 13.28 -10.90
CA LEU A 336 16.04 13.57 -9.88
C LEU A 336 15.31 14.90 -10.09
N SER A 337 15.91 15.81 -10.83
CA SER A 337 15.43 17.19 -11.00
C SER A 337 14.07 17.33 -11.74
N PRO A 338 13.72 16.54 -12.75
CA PRO A 338 12.46 16.68 -13.48
C PRO A 338 11.23 16.09 -12.77
N VAL A 339 11.43 15.11 -11.87
CA VAL A 339 10.34 14.34 -11.25
C VAL A 339 9.53 15.17 -10.25
N SER A 340 10.17 16.14 -9.61
CA SER A 340 9.57 16.94 -8.55
C SER A 340 8.56 17.99 -9.04
N ARG A 341 8.47 18.27 -10.34
CA ARG A 341 7.72 19.44 -10.84
C ARG A 341 6.34 19.16 -11.42
N ARG A 342 5.90 17.91 -11.61
CA ARG A 342 4.68 17.61 -12.40
C ARG A 342 3.61 16.72 -11.80
N SER A 343 3.82 16.01 -10.72
CA SER A 343 2.73 15.19 -10.15
C SER A 343 2.01 15.95 -9.06
N LYS A 344 0.74 16.24 -9.27
CA LYS A 344 -0.17 16.55 -8.17
C LYS A 344 -0.17 15.33 -7.24
N ILE A 345 0.15 15.54 -5.99
CA ILE A 345 0.28 14.49 -4.99
C ILE A 345 -1.03 13.70 -4.89
N GLY A 346 -0.99 12.41 -5.19
CA GLY A 346 -2.12 11.50 -5.00
C GLY A 346 -3.36 11.75 -5.89
N ASP A 347 -3.29 12.65 -6.86
CA ASP A 347 -4.40 12.98 -7.73
C ASP A 347 -4.49 11.98 -8.90
N GLN A 348 -5.48 11.09 -8.83
CA GLN A 348 -5.83 10.12 -9.87
C GLN A 348 -7.10 10.51 -10.64
N SER A 349 -7.62 11.72 -10.41
CA SER A 349 -8.91 12.15 -10.96
C SER A 349 -9.01 12.04 -12.48
N ASP A 350 -7.95 12.39 -13.21
CA ASP A 350 -7.94 12.29 -14.69
C ASP A 350 -8.11 10.84 -15.20
N ILE A 351 -7.60 9.85 -14.44
CA ILE A 351 -7.73 8.44 -14.80
C ILE A 351 -9.11 7.93 -14.38
N ILE A 352 -9.56 8.31 -13.19
CA ILE A 352 -10.87 7.92 -12.65
C ILE A 352 -12.00 8.45 -13.53
N LEU A 353 -11.86 9.61 -14.17
CA LEU A 353 -12.82 10.12 -15.16
C LEU A 353 -13.02 9.20 -16.38
N LYS A 354 -12.15 8.20 -16.55
CA LYS A 354 -12.33 7.15 -17.58
C LYS A 354 -13.19 5.98 -17.10
N GLU A 355 -13.59 5.95 -15.84
CA GLU A 355 -14.50 4.89 -15.35
C GLU A 355 -15.80 4.88 -16.16
N GLU A 356 -16.19 3.69 -16.58
CA GLU A 356 -17.42 3.45 -17.35
C GLU A 356 -18.63 4.11 -16.69
N CYS A 357 -18.73 4.01 -15.37
CA CYS A 357 -19.83 4.56 -14.61
C CYS A 357 -19.88 6.10 -14.59
N LEU A 358 -18.78 6.78 -14.81
CA LEU A 358 -18.74 8.25 -14.94
C LEU A 358 -19.04 8.69 -16.38
N ARG A 359 -18.71 7.87 -17.37
CA ARG A 359 -18.89 8.17 -18.80
C ARG A 359 -20.27 7.83 -19.31
N LYS A 360 -20.86 6.74 -18.83
CA LYS A 360 -22.20 6.34 -19.22
C LYS A 360 -23.27 7.28 -18.66
N PRO A 361 -24.24 7.75 -19.48
CA PRO A 361 -25.36 8.49 -18.96
C PRO A 361 -26.25 7.60 -18.10
N ASN A 362 -26.88 8.19 -17.10
CA ASN A 362 -27.78 7.52 -16.16
C ASN A 362 -27.16 6.29 -15.45
N SER A 363 -25.84 6.26 -15.26
CA SER A 363 -25.20 5.23 -14.43
C SER A 363 -25.83 5.21 -13.05
N PRO A 364 -26.12 4.03 -12.47
CA PRO A 364 -26.62 3.94 -11.10
C PRO A 364 -25.51 4.14 -10.04
N ILE A 365 -24.23 4.01 -10.39
CA ILE A 365 -23.11 4.18 -9.46
C ILE A 365 -22.99 5.65 -9.05
N ARG A 366 -22.93 5.88 -7.74
CA ARG A 366 -22.87 7.20 -7.11
C ARG A 366 -21.62 7.43 -6.30
N CYS A 367 -20.87 6.36 -6.03
CA CYS A 367 -19.63 6.45 -5.28
C CYS A 367 -18.62 5.43 -5.79
N ILE A 368 -17.39 5.89 -6.01
CA ILE A 368 -16.21 5.07 -6.26
C ILE A 368 -15.30 5.26 -5.07
N VAL A 369 -14.91 4.16 -4.42
CA VAL A 369 -13.98 4.19 -3.27
C VAL A 369 -12.72 3.42 -3.61
N SER A 370 -11.56 3.98 -3.28
CA SER A 370 -10.27 3.29 -3.40
C SER A 370 -9.30 3.66 -2.28
N GLY A 371 -8.16 2.99 -2.22
CA GLY A 371 -6.99 3.27 -1.40
C GLY A 371 -5.75 3.56 -2.24
N HIS A 372 -4.67 2.82 -2.00
CA HIS A 372 -3.43 2.75 -2.75
C HIS A 372 -2.53 4.00 -2.68
N THR A 373 -3.08 5.20 -2.83
CA THR A 373 -2.27 6.41 -2.84
C THR A 373 -1.76 6.82 -1.46
N HIS A 374 -2.32 6.27 -0.40
CA HIS A 374 -2.16 6.67 1.01
C HIS A 374 -2.57 8.15 1.27
N TYR A 375 -3.28 8.77 0.34
CA TYR A 375 -3.68 10.17 0.44
C TYR A 375 -5.21 10.27 0.51
N PRO A 376 -5.77 10.48 1.71
CA PRO A 376 -7.21 10.53 1.89
C PRO A 376 -7.80 11.75 1.19
N THR A 377 -8.83 11.51 0.37
CA THR A 377 -9.50 12.60 -0.38
C THR A 377 -10.95 12.27 -0.68
N VAL A 378 -11.74 13.31 -0.86
CA VAL A 378 -13.10 13.24 -1.42
C VAL A 378 -13.19 14.23 -2.56
N GLN A 379 -13.70 13.76 -3.70
CA GLN A 379 -13.87 14.58 -4.91
C GLN A 379 -15.25 14.37 -5.52
N LEU A 380 -15.91 15.47 -5.88
CA LEU A 380 -17.12 15.44 -6.71
C LEU A 380 -16.68 15.21 -8.16
N MET A 381 -17.05 14.07 -8.74
CA MET A 381 -16.61 13.66 -10.07
C MET A 381 -17.61 14.03 -11.17
N LYS A 382 -18.92 13.99 -10.87
CA LYS A 382 -19.98 14.23 -11.83
C LYS A 382 -21.25 14.73 -11.14
N VAL A 383 -21.97 15.63 -11.80
CA VAL A 383 -23.36 15.95 -11.47
C VAL A 383 -24.20 15.72 -12.72
N GLU A 384 -25.20 14.88 -12.62
CA GLU A 384 -26.10 14.58 -13.73
C GLU A 384 -27.57 14.62 -13.28
N LYS A 385 -28.37 15.51 -13.83
CA LYS A 385 -29.77 15.73 -13.43
C LYS A 385 -29.97 15.99 -11.93
N GLY A 386 -29.01 16.73 -11.32
CA GLY A 386 -29.01 17.04 -9.90
C GLY A 386 -28.53 15.88 -8.99
N ILE A 387 -28.06 14.78 -9.58
CA ILE A 387 -27.53 13.64 -8.84
C ILE A 387 -26.01 13.66 -8.90
N GLU A 388 -25.37 13.61 -7.74
CA GLU A 388 -23.94 13.71 -7.57
C GLU A 388 -23.28 12.32 -7.60
N THR A 389 -22.05 12.25 -8.10
CA THR A 389 -21.19 11.06 -8.04
C THR A 389 -19.84 11.46 -7.45
N TYR A 390 -19.43 10.75 -6.40
CA TYR A 390 -18.20 11.04 -5.65
C TYR A 390 -17.13 9.98 -5.87
N TYR A 391 -15.90 10.42 -5.79
CA TYR A 391 -14.73 9.57 -5.57
C TYR A 391 -14.18 9.79 -4.17
N ILE A 392 -13.87 8.70 -3.48
CA ILE A 392 -13.30 8.73 -2.13
C ILE A 392 -12.04 7.86 -2.13
N ASN A 393 -10.91 8.43 -1.69
CA ASN A 393 -9.72 7.65 -1.36
C ASN A 393 -9.61 7.49 0.15
N THR A 394 -9.51 6.27 0.62
CA THR A 394 -9.50 5.93 2.04
C THR A 394 -8.20 6.33 2.76
N GLY A 395 -7.16 6.75 2.01
CA GLY A 395 -5.86 7.01 2.62
C GLY A 395 -5.18 5.75 3.14
N THR A 396 -4.72 5.76 4.38
CA THR A 396 -3.98 4.63 4.99
C THR A 396 -4.12 4.64 6.51
N PHE A 397 -3.89 3.48 7.13
CA PHE A 397 -3.71 3.31 8.57
C PHE A 397 -2.22 3.08 8.89
N ARG A 398 -1.38 4.06 8.60
CA ARG A 398 0.07 3.98 8.81
C ARG A 398 0.65 5.31 9.27
N ASN A 399 1.93 5.28 9.65
CA ASN A 399 2.75 6.47 9.65
C ASN A 399 3.05 6.86 8.20
N VAL A 400 2.91 8.13 7.89
CA VAL A 400 3.23 8.71 6.57
C VAL A 400 4.29 9.77 6.78
N ILE A 401 5.31 9.75 5.95
CA ILE A 401 6.33 10.78 5.91
C ILE A 401 6.03 11.69 4.73
N THR A 402 5.60 12.91 5.03
CA THR A 402 5.23 13.91 4.02
C THR A 402 6.36 14.89 3.79
N ALA A 403 6.53 15.28 2.53
CA ALA A 403 7.48 16.32 2.16
C ALA A 403 6.85 17.72 2.26
N THR A 404 7.66 18.72 2.57
CA THR A 404 7.31 20.12 2.33
C THR A 404 7.08 20.37 0.83
N PRO A 405 6.36 21.43 0.43
CA PRO A 405 6.10 21.72 -1.00
C PRO A 405 7.35 21.85 -1.86
N ASN A 406 8.48 22.24 -1.27
CA ASN A 406 9.77 22.34 -1.96
C ASN A 406 10.59 21.03 -1.94
N LEU A 407 10.06 19.96 -1.34
CA LEU A 407 10.67 18.63 -1.18
C LEU A 407 12.03 18.65 -0.46
N ARG A 408 12.28 19.63 0.41
CA ARG A 408 13.56 19.75 1.15
C ARG A 408 13.49 19.16 2.55
N ASP A 409 12.34 19.30 3.18
CA ASP A 409 12.12 18.88 4.56
C ASP A 409 11.00 17.85 4.63
N PHE A 410 11.06 16.97 5.63
CA PHE A 410 10.15 15.85 5.77
C PHE A 410 9.65 15.76 7.21
N GLY A 411 8.33 15.55 7.34
CA GLY A 411 7.68 15.37 8.63
C GLY A 411 6.91 14.07 8.70
N ARG A 412 6.88 13.45 9.88
CA ARG A 412 6.15 12.21 10.14
C ARG A 412 4.78 12.52 10.70
N LEU A 413 3.75 11.97 10.07
CA LEU A 413 2.37 12.03 10.50
C LEU A 413 1.83 10.62 10.69
N ARG A 414 0.99 10.40 11.69
CA ARG A 414 0.13 9.22 11.76
C ARG A 414 -1.16 9.55 11.03
N SER A 415 -1.48 8.78 10.02
CA SER A 415 -2.71 8.92 9.25
C SER A 415 -3.70 7.82 9.65
N LYS A 416 -4.95 8.20 9.85
CA LYS A 416 -6.09 7.29 9.83
C LYS A 416 -7.26 7.99 9.15
N ALA A 417 -7.94 7.29 8.27
CA ALA A 417 -9.14 7.79 7.63
C ALA A 417 -10.32 6.87 7.95
N ARG A 418 -11.49 7.47 8.12
CA ARG A 418 -12.74 6.76 8.34
C ARG A 418 -13.65 7.03 7.17
N VAL A 419 -14.02 5.97 6.46
CA VAL A 419 -15.04 6.00 5.41
C VAL A 419 -16.19 5.11 5.83
N LEU A 420 -17.31 5.72 6.17
CA LEU A 420 -18.56 5.04 6.50
C LEU A 420 -19.57 5.32 5.39
N ILE A 421 -20.17 4.27 4.86
CA ILE A 421 -21.24 4.38 3.87
C ILE A 421 -22.50 3.83 4.49
N PHE A 422 -23.51 4.67 4.56
CA PHE A 422 -24.81 4.32 5.12
C PHE A 422 -25.71 3.82 3.98
N LYS A 423 -26.31 2.65 4.20
CA LYS A 423 -27.24 2.00 3.27
C LYS A 423 -28.59 2.68 3.31
N HIS A 424 -29.47 2.29 2.40
CA HIS A 424 -30.85 2.79 2.37
C HIS A 424 -31.54 2.63 3.75
N GLY A 425 -32.09 3.71 4.28
CA GLY A 425 -32.79 3.73 5.56
C GLY A 425 -31.92 3.92 6.80
N GLU A 426 -30.59 3.91 6.67
CA GLU A 426 -29.66 4.19 7.76
C GLU A 426 -29.37 5.69 7.91
N ARG A 427 -28.97 6.13 9.12
CA ARG A 427 -28.58 7.48 9.55
C ARG A 427 -29.59 8.55 9.17
N ASN A 428 -29.58 9.17 8.06
CA ASN A 428 -30.57 10.14 7.59
C ASN A 428 -31.65 9.44 6.71
N PRO A 429 -32.75 8.93 7.29
CA PRO A 429 -33.69 8.11 6.55
C PRO A 429 -34.33 8.81 5.35
N GLU A 430 -34.58 10.13 5.43
CA GLU A 430 -35.21 10.89 4.33
C GLU A 430 -34.26 11.01 3.17
N TYR A 431 -33.03 11.44 3.44
CA TYR A 431 -32.00 11.57 2.41
C TYR A 431 -31.66 10.21 1.78
N ASN A 432 -31.44 9.19 2.60
CA ASN A 432 -31.09 7.85 2.13
C ASN A 432 -32.25 7.16 1.39
N ARG A 433 -33.52 7.46 1.67
CA ARG A 433 -34.64 6.97 0.87
C ARG A 433 -34.62 7.56 -0.54
N ALA A 434 -34.29 8.83 -0.69
CA ALA A 434 -34.24 9.51 -1.97
C ALA A 434 -33.04 9.06 -2.81
N THR A 435 -31.87 8.89 -2.21
CA THR A 435 -30.58 8.61 -2.89
C THR A 435 -30.16 7.16 -2.85
N GLY A 436 -30.63 6.37 -1.86
CA GLY A 436 -30.27 4.97 -1.61
C GLY A 436 -28.96 4.80 -0.85
N TRP A 437 -28.29 5.88 -0.45
CA TRP A 437 -27.02 5.85 0.30
C TRP A 437 -26.66 7.24 0.82
N SER A 438 -25.71 7.28 1.75
CA SER A 438 -24.96 8.48 2.15
C SER A 438 -23.59 8.08 2.69
N PHE A 439 -22.72 9.03 2.99
CA PHE A 439 -21.40 8.73 3.54
C PHE A 439 -20.96 9.71 4.61
N ASP A 440 -20.03 9.26 5.45
CA ASP A 440 -19.24 10.09 6.36
C ASP A 440 -17.76 9.83 6.08
N PHE A 441 -17.00 10.86 5.82
CA PHE A 441 -15.58 10.80 5.60
C PHE A 441 -14.86 11.68 6.61
N THR A 442 -14.00 11.07 7.41
CA THR A 442 -13.21 11.78 8.41
C THR A 442 -11.75 11.38 8.30
N THR A 443 -10.86 12.36 8.19
CA THR A 443 -9.42 12.12 8.26
C THR A 443 -8.88 12.70 9.56
N ARG A 444 -7.96 11.95 10.19
CA ARG A 444 -7.23 12.43 11.37
C ARG A 444 -5.74 12.26 11.13
N TYR A 445 -5.03 13.36 11.26
CA TYR A 445 -3.58 13.38 11.33
C TYR A 445 -3.18 13.69 12.77
N GLY A 446 -2.27 12.90 13.33
CA GLY A 446 -1.63 13.16 14.60
C GLY A 446 -0.12 13.25 14.41
N PHE A 447 0.58 13.92 15.30
CA PHE A 447 2.02 13.78 15.35
C PHE A 447 2.37 12.32 15.60
N GLY A 448 3.36 11.83 14.86
CA GLY A 448 3.83 10.45 14.96
C GLY A 448 4.65 10.15 16.23
N ALA A 449 4.50 10.98 17.27
CA ALA A 449 5.01 10.64 18.58
C ALA A 449 4.33 9.35 19.03
N MET A 450 5.06 8.25 19.00
CA MET A 450 4.69 7.08 19.79
C MET A 450 4.60 7.54 21.25
N PRO A 451 3.59 7.07 22.03
CA PRO A 451 3.77 7.10 23.47
C PRO A 451 5.13 6.44 23.73
N PRO A 452 5.88 6.87 24.72
CA PRO A 452 7.12 6.23 25.11
C PRO A 452 6.78 4.82 25.61
N GLU A 453 6.60 3.87 24.71
CA GLU A 453 7.10 2.54 24.97
C GLU A 453 8.58 2.83 25.21
N LYS A 454 9.09 2.46 26.37
CA LYS A 454 10.51 2.60 26.71
C LYS A 454 11.28 2.43 25.42
N GLN A 455 11.59 3.54 24.78
CA GLN A 455 12.69 3.62 23.86
C GLN A 455 13.87 3.30 24.75
N ASP A 456 14.28 2.04 24.80
CA ASP A 456 15.68 1.74 24.98
C ASP A 456 16.31 2.36 23.75
N SER A 457 16.56 3.55 23.96
CA SER A 457 17.04 4.69 23.23
C SER A 457 18.04 4.35 22.14
N LEU A 458 17.65 4.49 20.91
CA LEU A 458 18.41 5.35 20.03
C LEU A 458 17.85 6.77 20.27
N HIS A 459 18.37 7.48 21.27
CA HIS A 459 18.11 8.90 21.46
C HIS A 459 18.80 9.63 20.32
N PHE A 460 17.99 10.06 19.36
CA PHE A 460 18.35 11.14 18.46
C PHE A 460 17.69 12.39 19.02
N ASP A 461 18.42 13.18 19.81
CA ASP A 461 18.09 14.56 20.15
C ASP A 461 18.06 15.43 18.87
#